data_3eeed3f1d1b57d0dd2a44ac1bc49bb3f
#
_entry.id   3eeed3f1d1b57d0dd2a44ac1bc49bb3f
#
_cell.length_a   1.000
_cell.length_b   1.000
_cell.length_c   1.000
_cell.angle_alpha   90.00
_cell.angle_beta   90.00
_cell.angle_gamma   90.00
#
_symmetry.space_group_name_H-M   'P 1'
#
loop_
_entity.id
_entity.type
_entity.pdbx_description
1 polymer ?
#
loop_
_entity_poly.entity_id
_entity_poly.type
_entity_poly.pdbx_seq_one_letter_code
_entity_poly.pdbx_strand_id
1 'polypeptide(L)'
;MKRIGIFYGSTSGNTRAIAQKIRYNLKPGLVDVYDVKDACVKDVEKYDNIIFGASTWGTGILQKDFELFLHTTLKKANLKGKKIAIFGTGNSSVYPNSFVDAIGIIFEELVGKGVTFVGEFPTDGYEFQSSLSIFNNKFKGLPLDDDSDEEQNKLRISIWTDLLKIDMN
;
A
#
# COMPACT_ATOMS: atom_id res chain seq x y z
N MET A 1 10.38 3.43 -17.49
CA MET A 1 9.39 3.44 -16.39
C MET A 1 8.97 4.88 -16.12
N LYS A 2 7.67 5.12 -16.02
CA LYS A 2 7.10 6.44 -15.68
C LYS A 2 7.35 6.78 -14.20
N ARG A 3 7.25 8.07 -13.85
CA ARG A 3 7.34 8.49 -12.45
C ARG A 3 6.26 7.85 -11.59
N ILE A 4 6.61 7.54 -10.35
CA ILE A 4 5.72 6.93 -9.36
C ILE A 4 5.62 7.86 -8.16
N GLY A 5 4.39 8.06 -7.67
CA GLY A 5 4.14 8.71 -6.38
C GLY A 5 3.81 7.67 -5.31
N ILE A 6 4.54 7.67 -4.20
CA ILE A 6 4.20 6.87 -3.01
C ILE A 6 3.57 7.79 -1.99
N PHE A 7 2.36 7.45 -1.54
CA PHE A 7 1.62 8.20 -0.52
C PHE A 7 1.37 7.29 0.67
N TYR A 8 1.93 7.63 1.82
CA TYR A 8 1.86 6.80 3.02
C TYR A 8 1.27 7.54 4.21
N GLY A 9 0.52 6.82 5.05
CA GLY A 9 0.12 7.25 6.38
C GLY A 9 0.89 6.48 7.44
N SER A 10 1.57 7.18 8.35
CA SER A 10 2.41 6.57 9.39
C SER A 10 2.26 7.29 10.72
N THR A 11 2.06 6.53 11.80
CA THR A 11 1.99 7.06 13.16
C THR A 11 3.31 6.87 13.90
N SER A 12 3.88 5.65 13.86
CA SER A 12 5.12 5.29 14.56
C SER A 12 6.39 5.43 13.71
N GLY A 13 6.24 5.68 12.39
CA GLY A 13 7.36 5.76 11.45
C GLY A 13 7.67 4.46 10.71
N ASN A 14 7.03 3.34 11.03
CA ASN A 14 7.27 2.05 10.38
C ASN A 14 6.84 2.08 8.89
N THR A 15 5.64 2.52 8.60
CA THR A 15 5.14 2.63 7.22
C THR A 15 5.97 3.60 6.38
N ARG A 16 6.45 4.69 7.00
CA ARG A 16 7.39 5.62 6.36
C ARG A 16 8.70 4.92 5.96
N ALA A 17 9.28 4.16 6.88
CA ALA A 17 10.53 3.42 6.61
C ALA A 17 10.35 2.42 5.45
N ILE A 18 9.22 1.74 5.39
CA ILE A 18 8.87 0.82 4.30
C ILE A 18 8.73 1.57 2.98
N ALA A 19 8.07 2.71 2.96
CA ALA A 19 7.94 3.55 1.75
C ALA A 19 9.32 3.93 1.18
N GLN A 20 10.28 4.25 2.04
CA GLN A 20 11.65 4.54 1.61
C GLN A 20 12.39 3.30 1.06
N LYS A 21 12.19 2.13 1.66
CA LYS A 21 12.74 0.86 1.13
C LYS A 21 12.15 0.53 -0.25
N ILE A 22 10.86 0.71 -0.44
CA ILE A 22 10.19 0.53 -1.74
C ILE A 22 10.76 1.50 -2.77
N ARG A 23 10.90 2.78 -2.44
CA ARG A 23 11.53 3.78 -3.29
C ARG A 23 12.92 3.37 -3.73
N TYR A 24 13.74 2.92 -2.78
CA TYR A 24 15.11 2.48 -3.06
C TYR A 24 15.16 1.31 -4.04
N ASN A 25 14.30 0.31 -3.86
CA ASN A 25 14.26 -0.87 -4.72
C ASN A 25 13.69 -0.58 -6.12
N LEU A 26 12.76 0.37 -6.25
CA LEU A 26 12.20 0.73 -7.54
C LEU A 26 13.18 1.49 -8.42
N LYS A 27 13.45 2.72 -8.11
CA LYS A 27 14.46 3.59 -8.74
C LYS A 27 14.34 4.98 -8.11
N PRO A 28 15.22 5.35 -7.19
CA PRO A 28 15.06 6.58 -6.39
C PRO A 28 14.82 7.86 -7.21
N GLY A 29 15.44 7.99 -8.38
CA GLY A 29 15.27 9.18 -9.24
C GLY A 29 13.91 9.29 -9.94
N LEU A 30 13.08 8.24 -9.91
CA LEU A 30 11.75 8.22 -10.54
C LEU A 30 10.62 8.11 -9.53
N VAL A 31 10.92 8.06 -8.23
CA VAL A 31 9.93 7.83 -7.18
C VAL A 31 9.94 8.98 -6.19
N ASP A 32 8.82 9.65 -6.05
CA ASP A 32 8.58 10.67 -5.03
C ASP A 32 7.77 10.06 -3.88
N VAL A 33 8.05 10.49 -2.65
CA VAL A 33 7.41 9.96 -1.44
C VAL A 33 6.75 11.09 -0.67
N TYR A 34 5.48 10.90 -0.32
CA TYR A 34 4.66 11.88 0.38
C TYR A 34 4.08 11.29 1.66
N ASP A 35 4.16 12.04 2.74
CA ASP A 35 3.29 11.82 3.89
C ASP A 35 1.89 12.34 3.53
N VAL A 36 0.86 11.53 3.71
CA VAL A 36 -0.52 11.91 3.34
C VAL A 36 -1.04 13.12 4.11
N LYS A 37 -0.46 13.44 5.27
CA LYS A 37 -0.79 14.66 6.03
C LYS A 37 -0.51 15.93 5.24
N ASP A 38 0.51 15.90 4.39
CA ASP A 38 1.01 17.05 3.65
C ASP A 38 0.64 17.02 2.16
N ALA A 39 0.03 15.92 1.69
CA ALA A 39 -0.30 15.73 0.29
C ALA A 39 -1.67 16.33 -0.06
N CYS A 40 -1.76 16.94 -1.23
CA CYS A 40 -3.01 17.48 -1.76
C CYS A 40 -3.44 16.77 -3.06
N VAL A 41 -4.64 17.11 -3.55
CA VAL A 41 -5.18 16.55 -4.80
C VAL A 41 -4.21 16.68 -5.97
N LYS A 42 -3.59 17.85 -6.13
CA LYS A 42 -2.62 18.09 -7.22
C LYS A 42 -1.40 17.18 -7.14
N ASP A 43 -0.97 16.82 -5.93
CA ASP A 43 0.16 15.89 -5.75
C ASP A 43 -0.19 14.50 -6.25
N VAL A 44 -1.38 14.03 -5.95
CA VAL A 44 -1.88 12.72 -6.43
C VAL A 44 -2.04 12.71 -7.94
N GLU A 45 -2.63 13.74 -8.50
CA GLU A 45 -2.97 13.81 -9.93
C GLU A 45 -1.75 13.88 -10.85
N LYS A 46 -0.57 14.27 -10.35
CA LYS A 46 0.68 14.32 -11.10
C LYS A 46 1.13 12.94 -11.65
N TYR A 47 0.73 11.85 -11.02
CA TYR A 47 1.27 10.52 -11.31
C TYR A 47 0.25 9.65 -12.02
N ASP A 48 0.70 8.94 -13.05
CA ASP A 48 -0.05 7.84 -13.65
C ASP A 48 0.08 6.56 -12.85
N ASN A 49 1.21 6.39 -12.15
CA ASN A 49 1.52 5.26 -11.29
C ASN A 49 1.58 5.71 -9.83
N ILE A 50 0.78 5.11 -8.97
CA ILE A 50 0.65 5.48 -7.57
C ILE A 50 0.77 4.25 -6.68
N ILE A 51 1.49 4.40 -5.57
CA ILE A 51 1.57 3.41 -4.50
C ILE A 51 0.99 4.02 -3.24
N PHE A 52 0.00 3.38 -2.65
CA PHE A 52 -0.56 3.76 -1.35
C PHE A 52 -0.06 2.81 -0.28
N GLY A 53 0.24 3.37 0.89
CA GLY A 53 0.70 2.58 2.03
C GLY A 53 0.14 3.04 3.36
N ALA A 54 -0.39 2.09 4.14
CA ALA A 54 -0.94 2.39 5.46
C ALA A 54 -0.84 1.20 6.42
N SER A 55 -0.81 1.49 7.71
CA SER A 55 -0.89 0.48 8.75
C SER A 55 -2.32 0.16 9.15
N THR A 56 -2.52 -1.06 9.65
CA THR A 56 -3.76 -1.50 10.30
C THR A 56 -3.58 -1.42 11.80
N TRP A 57 -4.49 -0.73 12.49
CA TRP A 57 -4.48 -0.55 13.94
C TRP A 57 -5.58 -1.39 14.60
N GLY A 58 -5.24 -1.97 15.73
CA GLY A 58 -6.18 -2.75 16.54
C GLY A 58 -6.92 -3.81 15.70
N THR A 59 -8.23 -3.83 15.82
CA THR A 59 -9.10 -4.83 15.17
C THR A 59 -9.55 -4.42 13.76
N GLY A 60 -8.66 -3.90 12.94
CA GLY A 60 -8.94 -3.59 11.54
C GLY A 60 -9.21 -2.11 11.26
N ILE A 61 -8.58 -1.22 12.00
CA ILE A 61 -8.72 0.23 11.82
C ILE A 61 -7.61 0.75 10.92
N LEU A 62 -7.99 1.43 9.84
CA LEU A 62 -7.05 2.11 8.96
C LEU A 62 -6.31 3.23 9.71
N GLN A 63 -5.02 3.36 9.46
CA GLN A 63 -4.21 4.44 10.03
C GLN A 63 -4.90 5.80 9.82
N LYS A 64 -4.98 6.58 10.88
CA LYS A 64 -5.80 7.79 11.02
C LYS A 64 -5.60 8.83 9.92
N ASP A 65 -4.35 9.17 9.62
CA ASP A 65 -4.06 10.19 8.61
C ASP A 65 -4.40 9.70 7.20
N PHE A 66 -4.22 8.41 6.95
CA PHE A 66 -4.61 7.81 5.67
C PHE A 66 -6.12 7.74 5.51
N GLU A 67 -6.85 7.43 6.57
CA GLU A 67 -8.32 7.45 6.56
C GLU A 67 -8.84 8.84 6.18
N LEU A 68 -8.31 9.89 6.79
CA LEU A 68 -8.66 11.26 6.44
C LEU A 68 -8.32 11.59 4.98
N PHE A 69 -7.14 11.22 4.53
CA PHE A 69 -6.69 11.39 3.14
C PHE A 69 -7.60 10.67 2.13
N LEU A 70 -8.01 9.45 2.45
CA LEU A 70 -8.90 8.62 1.63
C LEU A 70 -10.28 9.28 1.44
N HIS A 71 -10.86 9.80 2.52
CA HIS A 71 -12.21 10.39 2.51
C HIS A 71 -12.27 11.86 2.14
N THR A 72 -11.15 12.55 2.03
CA THR A 72 -11.06 13.95 1.60
C THR A 72 -10.33 14.10 0.29
N THR A 73 -9.01 13.93 0.29
CA THR A 73 -8.14 14.17 -0.88
C THR A 73 -8.42 13.18 -2.01
N LEU A 74 -8.41 11.88 -1.73
CA LEU A 74 -8.64 10.85 -2.77
C LEU A 74 -10.07 10.86 -3.30
N LYS A 75 -11.03 11.26 -2.48
CA LYS A 75 -12.41 11.41 -2.92
C LYS A 75 -12.58 12.49 -4.00
N LYS A 76 -11.74 13.52 -3.98
CA LYS A 76 -11.77 14.64 -4.93
C LYS A 76 -10.82 14.44 -6.12
N ALA A 77 -9.81 13.61 -5.99
CA ALA A 77 -8.80 13.42 -7.01
C ALA A 77 -9.36 12.63 -8.22
N ASN A 78 -8.96 13.03 -9.42
CA ASN A 78 -9.22 12.26 -10.63
C ASN A 78 -8.21 11.11 -10.74
N LEU A 79 -8.67 9.89 -10.47
CA LEU A 79 -7.85 8.68 -10.51
C LEU A 79 -8.04 7.86 -11.79
N LYS A 80 -8.94 8.27 -12.69
CA LYS A 80 -9.27 7.52 -13.91
C LYS A 80 -8.02 7.24 -14.76
N GLY A 81 -7.85 5.98 -15.13
CA GLY A 81 -6.75 5.51 -15.97
C GLY A 81 -5.41 5.32 -15.24
N LYS A 82 -5.35 5.60 -13.94
CA LYS A 82 -4.12 5.42 -13.16
C LYS A 82 -3.92 3.97 -12.75
N LYS A 83 -2.65 3.56 -12.65
CA LYS A 83 -2.25 2.28 -12.05
C LYS A 83 -1.96 2.46 -10.57
N ILE A 84 -2.59 1.63 -9.74
CA ILE A 84 -2.49 1.73 -8.29
C ILE A 84 -2.01 0.41 -7.70
N ALA A 85 -0.97 0.50 -6.88
CA ALA A 85 -0.51 -0.57 -6.00
C ALA A 85 -0.69 -0.15 -4.55
N ILE A 86 -0.84 -1.14 -3.66
CA ILE A 86 -1.09 -0.88 -2.25
C ILE A 86 -0.12 -1.74 -1.43
N PHE A 87 0.44 -1.19 -0.36
CA PHE A 87 1.10 -1.98 0.67
C PHE A 87 0.51 -1.66 2.04
N GLY A 88 0.60 -2.61 2.94
CA GLY A 88 0.07 -2.41 4.28
C GLY A 88 0.89 -3.15 5.32
N THR A 89 0.89 -2.63 6.53
CA THR A 89 1.53 -3.26 7.68
C THR A 89 0.49 -3.75 8.68
N GLY A 90 0.82 -4.81 9.38
CA GLY A 90 0.00 -5.38 10.43
C GLY A 90 0.79 -6.34 11.29
N ASN A 91 0.12 -6.98 12.24
CA ASN A 91 0.70 -8.00 13.10
C ASN A 91 -0.22 -9.22 13.15
N SER A 92 0.19 -10.28 12.50
CA SER A 92 -0.62 -11.50 12.36
C SER A 92 -0.81 -12.27 13.67
N SER A 93 0.15 -12.19 14.59
CA SER A 93 0.05 -12.84 15.90
C SER A 93 -0.92 -12.12 16.83
N VAL A 94 -0.86 -10.80 16.87
CA VAL A 94 -1.67 -9.99 17.78
C VAL A 94 -3.07 -9.77 17.23
N TYR A 95 -3.19 -9.57 15.93
CA TYR A 95 -4.47 -9.30 15.26
C TYR A 95 -4.72 -10.26 14.09
N PRO A 96 -4.87 -11.57 14.36
CA PRO A 96 -4.99 -12.57 13.29
C PRO A 96 -6.29 -12.48 12.47
N ASN A 97 -7.33 -11.85 13.00
CA ASN A 97 -8.65 -11.75 12.34
C ASN A 97 -8.82 -10.48 11.51
N SER A 98 -7.83 -9.60 11.49
CA SER A 98 -7.86 -8.33 10.76
C SER A 98 -6.49 -8.01 10.12
N PHE A 99 -5.75 -9.05 9.77
CA PHE A 99 -4.40 -8.91 9.25
C PHE A 99 -4.37 -8.05 7.99
N VAL A 100 -3.64 -6.96 8.03
CA VAL A 100 -3.45 -5.98 6.95
C VAL A 100 -4.75 -5.48 6.31
N ASP A 101 -5.82 -5.38 7.06
CA ASP A 101 -7.12 -4.92 6.56
C ASP A 101 -7.06 -3.56 5.87
N ALA A 102 -6.08 -2.73 6.22
CA ALA A 102 -5.84 -1.44 5.56
C ALA A 102 -5.74 -1.57 4.03
N ILE A 103 -5.10 -2.62 3.52
CA ILE A 103 -5.01 -2.86 2.06
C ILE A 103 -6.41 -3.04 1.46
N GLY A 104 -7.24 -3.87 2.09
CA GLY A 104 -8.61 -4.14 1.63
C GLY A 104 -9.51 -2.91 1.72
N ILE A 105 -9.38 -2.12 2.78
CA ILE A 105 -10.15 -0.89 2.95
C ILE A 105 -9.82 0.11 1.84
N ILE A 106 -8.53 0.33 1.55
CA ILE A 106 -8.10 1.21 0.46
C ILE A 106 -8.58 0.69 -0.89
N PHE A 107 -8.40 -0.60 -1.14
CA PHE A 107 -8.85 -1.25 -2.38
C PHE A 107 -10.35 -1.03 -2.62
N GLU A 108 -11.19 -1.31 -1.62
CA GLU A 108 -12.65 -1.20 -1.75
C GLU A 108 -13.11 0.24 -2.01
N GLU A 109 -12.48 1.22 -1.38
CA GLU A 109 -12.80 2.64 -1.59
C GLU A 109 -12.42 3.12 -3.01
N LEU A 110 -11.45 2.50 -3.65
CA LEU A 110 -10.97 2.89 -4.97
C LEU A 110 -11.55 2.04 -6.12
N VAL A 111 -12.19 0.93 -5.81
CA VAL A 111 -12.93 0.12 -6.81
C VAL A 111 -13.99 0.99 -7.48
N GLY A 112 -14.09 0.89 -8.80
CA GLY A 112 -15.07 1.66 -9.58
C GLY A 112 -14.66 3.08 -9.94
N LYS A 113 -13.48 3.54 -9.51
CA LYS A 113 -12.96 4.88 -9.85
C LYS A 113 -12.17 4.92 -11.16
N GLY A 114 -12.25 3.86 -11.97
CA GLY A 114 -11.57 3.77 -13.27
C GLY A 114 -10.06 3.52 -13.16
N VAL A 115 -9.60 2.99 -12.04
CA VAL A 115 -8.20 2.64 -11.79
C VAL A 115 -7.91 1.20 -12.22
N THR A 116 -6.63 0.91 -12.48
CA THR A 116 -6.11 -0.45 -12.67
C THR A 116 -5.26 -0.81 -11.45
N PHE A 117 -5.69 -1.81 -10.69
CA PHE A 117 -4.90 -2.31 -9.57
C PHE A 117 -3.80 -3.25 -10.06
N VAL A 118 -2.60 -3.07 -9.52
CA VAL A 118 -1.42 -3.89 -9.80
C VAL A 118 -0.74 -4.28 -8.49
N GLY A 119 0.18 -5.25 -8.54
CA GLY A 119 0.95 -5.65 -7.37
C GLY A 119 0.19 -6.54 -6.39
N GLU A 120 -0.73 -7.38 -6.86
CA GLU A 120 -1.30 -8.46 -6.04
C GLU A 120 -0.18 -9.35 -5.52
N PHE A 121 -0.35 -9.89 -4.30
CA PHE A 121 0.65 -10.71 -3.66
C PHE A 121 0.06 -12.03 -3.15
N PRO A 122 0.77 -13.18 -3.29
CA PRO A 122 0.26 -14.47 -2.85
C PRO A 122 0.13 -14.55 -1.33
N THR A 123 -0.76 -15.41 -0.86
CA THR A 123 -0.99 -15.67 0.57
C THR A 123 0.03 -16.63 1.18
N ASP A 124 0.84 -17.30 0.38
CA ASP A 124 1.85 -18.25 0.84
C ASP A 124 2.87 -17.59 1.78
N GLY A 125 3.21 -18.27 2.85
CA GLY A 125 4.18 -17.80 3.84
C GLY A 125 3.63 -16.83 4.88
N TYR A 126 2.32 -16.61 4.92
CA TYR A 126 1.63 -15.83 5.95
C TYR A 126 0.73 -16.73 6.80
N GLU A 127 0.72 -16.50 8.11
CA GLU A 127 -0.15 -17.20 9.07
C GLU A 127 -1.08 -16.20 9.74
N PHE A 128 -2.38 -16.29 9.45
CA PHE A 128 -3.42 -15.42 10.00
C PHE A 128 -4.78 -16.14 9.90
N GLN A 129 -5.82 -15.58 10.52
CA GLN A 129 -7.17 -16.19 10.49
C GLN A 129 -8.02 -15.60 9.36
N SER A 130 -8.07 -14.27 9.25
CA SER A 130 -8.84 -13.60 8.20
C SER A 130 -8.26 -12.22 7.85
N SER A 131 -8.55 -11.75 6.65
CA SER A 131 -8.16 -10.43 6.16
C SER A 131 -9.15 -9.91 5.13
N LEU A 132 -9.52 -8.63 5.23
CA LEU A 132 -10.30 -7.93 4.20
C LEU A 132 -9.52 -7.71 2.90
N SER A 133 -8.22 -7.99 2.90
CA SER A 133 -7.32 -7.71 1.78
C SER A 133 -7.23 -8.83 0.75
N ILE A 134 -7.94 -9.94 0.97
CA ILE A 134 -7.89 -11.13 0.12
C ILE A 134 -9.08 -11.17 -0.81
N PHE A 135 -8.80 -11.25 -2.10
CA PHE A 135 -9.76 -11.44 -3.19
C PHE A 135 -9.17 -12.45 -4.17
N ASN A 136 -9.94 -13.48 -4.56
CA ASN A 136 -9.47 -14.54 -5.44
C ASN A 136 -8.16 -15.19 -4.95
N ASN A 137 -8.08 -15.50 -3.66
CA ASN A 137 -6.95 -16.16 -3.00
C ASN A 137 -5.61 -15.39 -3.06
N LYS A 138 -5.65 -14.07 -3.30
CA LYS A 138 -4.47 -13.20 -3.27
C LYS A 138 -4.74 -11.95 -2.44
N PHE A 139 -3.71 -11.41 -1.84
CA PHE A 139 -3.75 -10.07 -1.29
C PHE A 139 -3.81 -9.02 -2.41
N LYS A 140 -4.62 -8.00 -2.24
CA LYS A 140 -4.72 -6.86 -3.18
C LYS A 140 -3.56 -5.87 -3.07
N GLY A 141 -2.49 -6.25 -2.44
CA GLY A 141 -1.27 -5.49 -2.27
C GLY A 141 -0.22 -6.27 -1.52
N LEU A 142 0.85 -5.62 -1.10
CA LEU A 142 1.94 -6.23 -0.35
C LEU A 142 1.68 -6.18 1.16
N PRO A 143 1.44 -7.32 1.82
CA PRO A 143 1.38 -7.38 3.28
C PRO A 143 2.79 -7.42 3.87
N LEU A 144 3.03 -6.58 4.86
CA LEU A 144 4.24 -6.63 5.68
C LEU A 144 3.86 -6.88 7.13
N ASP A 145 4.35 -7.99 7.66
CA ASP A 145 3.99 -8.50 8.97
C ASP A 145 5.07 -8.14 9.98
N ASP A 146 4.71 -7.40 11.02
CA ASP A 146 5.63 -7.06 12.12
C ASP A 146 6.11 -8.30 12.88
N ASP A 147 5.37 -9.41 12.78
CA ASP A 147 5.76 -10.70 13.38
C ASP A 147 6.76 -11.50 12.54
N SER A 148 6.95 -11.13 11.28
CA SER A 148 7.96 -11.73 10.41
C SER A 148 9.34 -11.12 10.69
N ASP A 149 10.40 -11.89 10.44
CA ASP A 149 11.75 -11.35 10.53
C ASP A 149 12.04 -10.29 9.45
N GLU A 150 13.05 -9.49 9.70
CA GLU A 150 13.40 -8.37 8.81
C GLU A 150 13.83 -8.86 7.42
N GLU A 151 14.54 -9.97 7.33
CA GLU A 151 15.02 -10.52 6.05
C GLU A 151 13.86 -11.05 5.20
N GLN A 152 12.84 -11.64 5.82
CA GLN A 152 11.65 -12.09 5.13
C GLN A 152 10.85 -10.90 4.56
N ASN A 153 10.65 -9.84 5.32
CA ASN A 153 9.99 -8.63 4.84
C ASN A 153 10.82 -7.92 3.75
N LYS A 154 12.13 -7.91 3.88
CA LYS A 154 13.04 -7.42 2.83
C LYS A 154 12.87 -8.17 1.51
N LEU A 155 12.81 -9.50 1.57
CA LEU A 155 12.59 -10.35 0.39
C LEU A 155 11.24 -10.07 -0.26
N ARG A 156 10.19 -9.94 0.54
CA ARG A 156 8.84 -9.60 0.06
C ARG A 156 8.81 -8.26 -0.67
N ILE A 157 9.45 -7.25 -0.12
CA ILE A 157 9.58 -5.93 -0.76
C ILE A 157 10.34 -6.06 -2.09
N SER A 158 11.44 -6.81 -2.13
CA SER A 158 12.23 -7.01 -3.35
C SER A 158 11.40 -7.67 -4.46
N ILE A 159 10.74 -8.77 -4.15
CA ILE A 159 9.88 -9.49 -5.10
C ILE A 159 8.77 -8.57 -5.63
N TRP A 160 8.09 -7.88 -4.73
CA TRP A 160 6.98 -7.01 -5.08
C TRP A 160 7.41 -5.83 -5.96
N THR A 161 8.52 -5.19 -5.63
CA THR A 161 9.04 -4.08 -6.43
C THR A 161 9.48 -4.52 -7.83
N ASP A 162 9.99 -5.75 -7.98
CA ASP A 162 10.32 -6.29 -9.30
C ASP A 162 9.05 -6.52 -10.14
N LEU A 163 7.97 -6.99 -9.54
CA LEU A 163 6.66 -7.06 -10.21
C LEU A 163 6.18 -5.67 -10.64
N LEU A 164 6.26 -4.68 -9.75
CA LEU A 164 5.83 -3.33 -10.06
C LEU A 164 6.63 -2.67 -11.19
N LYS A 165 7.91 -2.99 -11.34
CA LYS A 165 8.72 -2.49 -12.46
C LYS A 165 8.16 -2.95 -13.81
N ILE A 166 7.53 -4.12 -13.85
CA ILE A 166 6.87 -4.65 -15.05
C ILE A 166 5.52 -3.97 -15.24
N ASP A 167 4.70 -3.95 -14.19
CA ASP A 167 3.31 -3.51 -14.25
C ASP A 167 3.16 -2.00 -14.43
N MET A 168 4.10 -1.21 -13.88
CA MET A 168 4.10 0.27 -13.91
C MET A 168 5.02 0.86 -14.98
N ASN A 169 5.36 0.08 -15.96
CA ASN A 169 6.21 0.55 -17.06
C ASN A 169 5.47 1.42 -18.08
#